data_913f446b473a885e91104d612e6c0292
#
_entry.id   913f446b473a885e91104d612e6c0292
#
_cell.length_a   1.000
_cell.length_b   1.000
_cell.length_c   1.000
_cell.angle_alpha   90.00
_cell.angle_beta   90.00
_cell.angle_gamma   90.00
#
_symmetry.space_group_name_H-M   'P 1'
#
loop_
_entity.id
_entity.type
_entity.pdbx_description
1 polymer ?
#
loop_
_entity_poly.entity_id
_entity_poly.type
_entity_poly.pdbx_seq_one_letter_code
_entity_poly.pdbx_strand_id
1 'polypeptide(L)'
;MQKLPLSRVLAMVFFVGIPGALFCSPTRADNSQPEEDGRTDFVTYCAACHGVEGRGDGTIAEFLTITATDLTQLSKKNAGVFPRERAINVIDGRAEVKVHGPRDMPVWGDWFEFEAGSSVAGKGAGEKVVQARINALVDYIETIQEK
;
A
#
# COMPACT_ATOMS: atom_id res chain seq x y z
N MET A 1 -82.96 -33.93 -31.34
CA MET A 1 -82.74 -33.04 -30.17
C MET A 1 -81.87 -33.80 -29.21
N GLN A 2 -80.53 -33.59 -29.29
CA GLN A 2 -79.56 -34.18 -28.36
C GLN A 2 -78.57 -33.10 -27.91
N LYS A 3 -78.54 -32.89 -26.62
CA LYS A 3 -77.70 -31.94 -25.95
C LYS A 3 -76.33 -32.54 -25.72
N LEU A 4 -75.27 -31.93 -26.21
CA LEU A 4 -73.91 -32.30 -25.88
C LEU A 4 -73.48 -31.65 -24.56
N PRO A 5 -72.72 -32.34 -23.72
CA PRO A 5 -72.21 -31.79 -22.47
C PRO A 5 -70.86 -31.04 -22.76
N LEU A 6 -70.72 -29.86 -22.12
CA LEU A 6 -69.52 -29.07 -22.08
C LEU A 6 -68.45 -29.76 -21.26
N SER A 7 -67.39 -30.28 -21.89
CA SER A 7 -66.23 -30.79 -21.18
C SER A 7 -65.34 -29.63 -20.77
N ARG A 8 -65.15 -29.49 -19.43
CA ARG A 8 -64.24 -28.53 -18.83
C ARG A 8 -62.79 -29.02 -19.03
N VAL A 9 -62.06 -28.36 -19.92
CA VAL A 9 -60.61 -28.56 -20.02
C VAL A 9 -59.96 -27.71 -18.93
N LEU A 10 -59.47 -28.36 -17.88
CA LEU A 10 -58.70 -27.75 -16.79
C LEU A 10 -57.27 -27.62 -17.31
N ALA A 11 -56.88 -26.41 -17.74
CA ALA A 11 -55.50 -26.10 -18.10
C ALA A 11 -54.63 -26.01 -16.82
N MET A 12 -53.81 -27.02 -16.63
CA MET A 12 -52.83 -27.09 -15.56
C MET A 12 -51.62 -26.29 -15.97
N VAL A 13 -51.51 -25.04 -15.46
CA VAL A 13 -50.34 -24.19 -15.68
C VAL A 13 -49.21 -24.69 -14.80
N PHE A 14 -48.23 -25.36 -15.39
CA PHE A 14 -46.98 -25.69 -14.73
C PHE A 14 -46.13 -24.40 -14.58
N PHE A 15 -46.06 -23.90 -13.35
CA PHE A 15 -45.08 -22.87 -12.98
C PHE A 15 -43.71 -23.55 -12.89
N VAL A 16 -42.93 -23.40 -13.94
CA VAL A 16 -41.49 -23.76 -13.93
C VAL A 16 -40.78 -22.67 -13.12
N GLY A 17 -40.54 -22.93 -11.85
CA GLY A 17 -39.70 -22.10 -11.00
C GLY A 17 -38.25 -22.13 -11.50
N ILE A 18 -37.78 -21.02 -12.04
CA ILE A 18 -36.36 -20.83 -12.35
C ILE A 18 -35.64 -20.62 -11.01
N PRO A 19 -34.73 -21.50 -10.59
CA PRO A 19 -33.91 -21.21 -9.41
C PRO A 19 -32.98 -20.04 -9.76
N GLY A 20 -33.25 -18.89 -9.15
CA GLY A 20 -32.34 -17.73 -9.20
C GLY A 20 -30.98 -18.13 -8.66
N ALA A 21 -30.01 -18.38 -9.53
CA ALA A 21 -28.62 -18.50 -9.14
C ALA A 21 -28.17 -17.12 -8.64
N LEU A 22 -28.05 -17.00 -7.32
CA LEU A 22 -27.33 -15.90 -6.69
C LEU A 22 -25.88 -16.00 -7.18
N PHE A 23 -25.55 -15.23 -8.21
CA PHE A 23 -24.17 -14.94 -8.58
C PHE A 23 -23.57 -14.13 -7.44
N CYS A 24 -23.03 -14.82 -6.44
CA CYS A 24 -22.11 -14.23 -5.50
C CYS A 24 -20.86 -13.90 -6.30
N SER A 25 -20.75 -12.64 -6.77
CA SER A 25 -19.51 -12.16 -7.35
C SER A 25 -18.43 -12.29 -6.29
N PRO A 26 -17.31 -12.99 -6.56
CA PRO A 26 -16.22 -12.98 -5.59
C PRO A 26 -15.76 -11.54 -5.47
N THR A 27 -15.94 -10.96 -4.31
CA THR A 27 -15.24 -9.75 -3.90
C THR A 27 -13.76 -10.06 -4.08
N ARG A 28 -13.14 -9.44 -5.05
CA ARG A 28 -11.69 -9.52 -5.27
C ARG A 28 -11.08 -8.97 -4.00
N ALA A 29 -10.63 -9.85 -3.12
CA ALA A 29 -9.79 -9.46 -2.02
C ALA A 29 -8.60 -8.76 -2.68
N ASP A 30 -8.41 -7.49 -2.33
CA ASP A 30 -7.21 -6.75 -2.69
C ASP A 30 -6.04 -7.50 -2.04
N ASN A 31 -5.38 -8.32 -2.86
CA ASN A 31 -4.28 -9.17 -2.45
C ASN A 31 -2.95 -8.44 -2.74
N SER A 32 -2.94 -7.11 -2.56
CA SER A 32 -1.72 -6.33 -2.58
C SER A 32 -0.80 -6.90 -1.51
N GLN A 33 0.34 -7.44 -1.96
CA GLN A 33 1.36 -7.93 -1.03
C GLN A 33 2.02 -6.71 -0.39
N PRO A 34 2.29 -6.71 0.91
CA PRO A 34 2.94 -5.57 1.58
C PRO A 34 4.24 -5.10 0.89
N GLU A 35 4.96 -6.01 0.27
CA GLU A 35 6.16 -5.72 -0.51
C GLU A 35 5.87 -4.91 -1.78
N GLU A 36 4.78 -5.21 -2.50
CA GLU A 36 4.35 -4.46 -3.69
C GLU A 36 3.89 -3.05 -3.31
N ASP A 37 3.19 -2.91 -2.19
CA ASP A 37 2.78 -1.61 -1.65
C ASP A 37 4.01 -0.78 -1.25
N GLY A 38 4.98 -1.37 -0.56
CA GLY A 38 6.23 -0.72 -0.19
C GLY A 38 7.05 -0.28 -1.39
N ARG A 39 7.11 -1.10 -2.44
CA ARG A 39 7.77 -0.73 -3.70
C ARG A 39 7.07 0.42 -4.41
N THR A 40 5.75 0.40 -4.45
CA THR A 40 4.95 1.45 -5.07
C THR A 40 5.15 2.78 -4.36
N ASP A 41 5.11 2.80 -3.04
CA ASP A 41 5.38 3.97 -2.23
C ASP A 41 6.83 4.47 -2.41
N PHE A 42 7.79 3.56 -2.47
CA PHE A 42 9.19 3.90 -2.70
C PHE A 42 9.39 4.62 -4.04
N VAL A 43 8.84 4.08 -5.10
CA VAL A 43 8.95 4.69 -6.45
C VAL A 43 8.25 6.05 -6.48
N THR A 44 7.13 6.18 -5.79
CA THR A 44 6.32 7.41 -5.80
C THR A 44 6.95 8.54 -5.00
N TYR A 45 7.48 8.24 -3.81
CA TYR A 45 7.88 9.27 -2.84
C TYR A 45 9.38 9.35 -2.58
N CYS A 46 10.13 8.28 -2.83
CA CYS A 46 11.54 8.19 -2.46
C CYS A 46 12.49 8.25 -3.65
N ALA A 47 12.07 7.67 -4.80
CA ALA A 47 12.95 7.46 -5.94
C ALA A 47 13.45 8.76 -6.59
N ALA A 48 12.71 9.86 -6.46
CA ALA A 48 13.15 11.15 -6.99
C ALA A 48 14.53 11.57 -6.44
N CYS A 49 14.78 11.30 -5.15
CA CYS A 49 16.04 11.57 -4.48
C CYS A 49 16.96 10.36 -4.44
N HIS A 50 16.41 9.20 -4.03
CA HIS A 50 17.20 7.99 -3.74
C HIS A 50 17.46 7.11 -4.98
N GLY A 51 16.85 7.41 -6.14
CA GLY A 51 16.92 6.56 -7.32
C GLY A 51 15.94 5.38 -7.26
N VAL A 52 15.57 4.85 -8.43
CA VAL A 52 14.59 3.73 -8.54
C VAL A 52 15.11 2.45 -7.90
N GLU A 53 16.45 2.32 -7.85
CA GLU A 53 17.14 1.18 -7.22
C GLU A 53 17.67 1.51 -5.81
N GLY A 54 17.41 2.73 -5.31
CA GLY A 54 17.82 3.15 -3.97
C GLY A 54 19.29 3.54 -3.83
N ARG A 55 20.02 3.83 -4.94
CA ARG A 55 21.45 4.09 -4.94
C ARG A 55 21.85 5.52 -4.61
N GLY A 56 20.89 6.41 -4.38
CA GLY A 56 21.13 7.83 -4.13
C GLY A 56 21.31 8.65 -5.41
N ASP A 57 20.96 8.09 -6.54
CA ASP A 57 21.11 8.61 -7.90
C ASP A 57 19.79 9.07 -8.53
N GLY A 58 18.86 9.52 -7.70
CA GLY A 58 17.56 9.99 -8.16
C GLY A 58 17.62 11.18 -9.12
N THR A 59 16.52 11.42 -9.83
CA THR A 59 16.44 12.44 -10.89
C THR A 59 16.71 13.87 -10.41
N ILE A 60 16.55 14.13 -9.11
CA ILE A 60 16.83 15.42 -8.48
C ILE A 60 18.11 15.41 -7.64
N ALA A 61 18.87 14.30 -7.65
CA ALA A 61 20.05 14.13 -6.79
C ALA A 61 21.09 15.23 -7.01
N GLU A 62 21.29 15.69 -8.25
CA GLU A 62 22.24 16.76 -8.61
C GLU A 62 21.86 18.15 -8.06
N PHE A 63 20.59 18.36 -7.70
CA PHE A 63 20.08 19.61 -7.14
C PHE A 63 20.05 19.61 -5.61
N LEU A 64 20.35 18.48 -4.98
CA LEU A 64 20.37 18.38 -3.53
C LEU A 64 21.66 18.97 -2.97
N THR A 65 21.56 19.76 -1.91
CA THR A 65 22.72 20.29 -1.18
C THR A 65 23.51 19.19 -0.49
N ILE A 66 22.87 18.06 -0.21
CA ILE A 66 23.47 16.88 0.41
C ILE A 66 23.09 15.66 -0.44
N THR A 67 24.06 14.82 -0.72
CA THR A 67 23.84 13.59 -1.49
C THR A 67 22.87 12.67 -0.77
N ALA A 68 21.82 12.23 -1.48
CA ALA A 68 20.90 11.24 -0.95
C ALA A 68 21.65 9.95 -0.61
N THR A 69 21.31 9.37 0.54
CA THR A 69 21.95 8.13 1.00
C THR A 69 21.68 6.99 0.03
N ASP A 70 22.73 6.23 -0.33
CA ASP A 70 22.61 4.93 -0.96
C ASP A 70 21.99 3.96 0.05
N LEU A 71 20.71 3.66 -0.17
CA LEU A 71 19.89 2.81 0.71
C LEU A 71 20.25 1.33 0.58
N THR A 72 20.89 0.90 -0.52
CA THR A 72 21.30 -0.49 -0.73
C THR A 72 22.44 -0.93 0.20
N GLN A 73 23.13 0.04 0.81
CA GLN A 73 24.32 -0.19 1.65
C GLN A 73 24.02 -0.14 3.15
N LEU A 74 22.76 -0.04 3.57
CA LEU A 74 22.44 0.16 4.99
C LEU A 74 22.90 -1.01 5.85
N SER A 75 22.66 -2.25 5.43
CA SER A 75 23.12 -3.45 6.13
C SER A 75 24.63 -3.52 6.20
N LYS A 76 25.32 -3.28 5.09
CA LYS A 76 26.77 -3.30 4.99
C LYS A 76 27.44 -2.27 5.90
N LYS A 77 26.87 -1.06 5.99
CA LYS A 77 27.32 0.02 6.88
C LYS A 77 26.98 -0.24 8.35
N ASN A 78 26.16 -1.23 8.64
CA ASN A 78 25.71 -1.60 9.98
C ASN A 78 26.10 -3.05 10.33
N ALA A 79 27.34 -3.43 10.06
CA ALA A 79 27.94 -4.73 10.39
C ALA A 79 27.15 -5.94 9.85
N GLY A 80 26.50 -5.79 8.69
CA GLY A 80 25.74 -6.85 8.02
C GLY A 80 24.29 -6.99 8.50
N VAL A 81 23.85 -6.15 9.44
CA VAL A 81 22.49 -6.18 9.98
C VAL A 81 21.70 -4.99 9.44
N PHE A 82 20.52 -5.23 8.88
CA PHE A 82 19.66 -4.16 8.41
C PHE A 82 19.12 -3.33 9.60
N PRO A 83 19.33 -2.00 9.62
CA PRO A 83 18.97 -1.15 10.75
C PRO A 83 17.50 -0.74 10.72
N ARG A 84 16.59 -1.71 10.82
CA ARG A 84 15.15 -1.56 10.61
C ARG A 84 14.51 -0.44 11.44
N GLU A 85 14.72 -0.43 12.73
CA GLU A 85 14.15 0.60 13.63
C GLU A 85 14.64 2.00 13.26
N ARG A 86 15.92 2.11 12.90
CA ARG A 86 16.46 3.40 12.45
C ARG A 86 15.79 3.86 11.15
N ALA A 87 15.59 2.95 10.19
CA ALA A 87 14.91 3.26 8.94
C ALA A 87 13.47 3.75 9.19
N ILE A 88 12.71 3.04 10.02
CA ILE A 88 11.36 3.45 10.44
C ILE A 88 11.38 4.87 11.04
N ASN A 89 12.25 5.11 12.01
CA ASN A 89 12.31 6.40 12.71
C ASN A 89 12.73 7.56 11.80
N VAL A 90 13.60 7.30 10.81
CA VAL A 90 13.99 8.32 9.81
C VAL A 90 12.83 8.66 8.90
N ILE A 91 12.12 7.67 8.38
CA ILE A 91 10.97 7.86 7.48
C ILE A 91 9.82 8.55 8.21
N ASP A 92 9.51 8.12 9.43
CA ASP A 92 8.47 8.70 10.29
C ASP A 92 8.82 10.11 10.79
N GLY A 93 10.09 10.50 10.70
CA GLY A 93 10.56 11.82 11.15
C GLY A 93 10.87 11.91 12.65
N ARG A 94 10.83 10.80 13.40
CA ARG A 94 11.16 10.75 14.84
C ARG A 94 12.65 10.77 15.09
N ALA A 95 13.48 10.33 14.16
CA ALA A 95 14.92 10.40 14.27
C ALA A 95 15.46 11.71 13.69
N GLU A 96 16.23 12.45 14.48
CA GLU A 96 17.07 13.52 13.95
C GLU A 96 18.20 12.93 13.12
N VAL A 97 18.14 13.11 11.81
CA VAL A 97 19.24 12.77 10.92
C VAL A 97 20.23 13.93 10.91
N LYS A 98 21.14 13.95 11.87
CA LYS A 98 22.13 15.05 12.09
C LYS A 98 23.01 15.36 10.87
N VAL A 99 23.10 14.45 9.92
CA VAL A 99 23.93 14.57 8.73
C VAL A 99 23.27 15.44 7.66
N HIS A 100 21.98 15.69 7.76
CA HIS A 100 21.20 16.36 6.73
C HIS A 100 20.77 17.80 7.10
N GLY A 101 21.35 18.40 8.15
CA GLY A 101 20.90 19.73 8.59
C GLY A 101 19.45 19.73 9.08
N PRO A 102 18.75 20.88 9.08
CA PRO A 102 17.34 20.90 9.42
C PRO A 102 16.50 20.23 8.32
N ARG A 103 16.34 18.90 8.42
CA ARG A 103 15.39 18.08 7.66
C ARG A 103 15.34 18.33 6.15
N ASP A 104 16.38 17.91 5.43
CA ASP A 104 16.36 17.90 3.97
C ASP A 104 15.47 16.77 3.41
N MET A 105 15.23 15.71 4.18
CA MET A 105 14.26 14.66 3.88
C MET A 105 12.90 15.00 4.51
N PRO A 106 11.80 14.96 3.75
CA PRO A 106 10.45 15.17 4.28
C PRO A 106 10.09 14.23 5.43
N VAL A 107 9.21 14.70 6.33
CA VAL A 107 8.61 13.86 7.37
C VAL A 107 7.46 13.09 6.74
N TRP A 108 7.74 11.87 6.32
CA TRP A 108 6.76 11.06 5.59
C TRP A 108 5.62 10.56 6.48
N GLY A 109 5.86 10.42 7.78
CA GLY A 109 4.81 10.08 8.74
C GLY A 109 3.64 11.08 8.67
N ASP A 110 3.93 12.39 8.73
CA ASP A 110 2.92 13.45 8.67
C ASP A 110 2.18 13.45 7.31
N TRP A 111 2.94 13.20 6.21
CA TRP A 111 2.36 13.13 4.88
C TRP A 111 1.40 11.96 4.71
N PHE A 112 1.80 10.78 5.16
CA PHE A 112 0.97 9.58 5.11
C PHE A 112 -0.25 9.68 6.02
N GLU A 113 -0.14 10.38 7.14
CA GLU A 113 -1.29 10.70 7.99
C GLU A 113 -2.28 11.59 7.27
N PHE A 114 -1.80 12.60 6.57
CA PHE A 114 -2.64 13.48 5.75
C PHE A 114 -3.34 12.70 4.64
N GLU A 115 -2.64 11.86 3.88
CA GLU A 115 -3.23 11.03 2.82
C GLU A 115 -4.21 9.99 3.35
N ALA A 116 -3.97 9.42 4.53
CA ALA A 116 -4.89 8.48 5.17
C ALA A 116 -6.20 9.13 5.62
N GLY A 117 -6.35 10.47 5.46
CA GLY A 117 -7.57 11.19 5.80
C GLY A 117 -7.87 11.21 7.30
N SER A 118 -6.84 11.24 8.14
CA SER A 118 -6.95 11.22 9.61
C SER A 118 -7.80 12.35 10.18
N SER A 119 -8.03 13.43 9.42
CA SER A 119 -9.02 14.45 9.74
C SER A 119 -10.48 13.94 9.74
N VAL A 120 -10.75 12.77 9.13
CA VAL A 120 -12.10 12.19 8.99
C VAL A 120 -12.28 10.92 9.83
N ALA A 121 -11.22 10.13 10.06
CA ALA A 121 -11.30 8.80 10.68
C ALA A 121 -11.05 8.78 12.21
N GLY A 122 -10.76 9.92 12.83
CA GLY A 122 -10.43 10.00 14.25
C GLY A 122 -8.97 9.61 14.58
N LYS A 123 -8.41 10.27 15.59
CA LYS A 123 -7.04 10.01 16.07
C LYS A 123 -6.87 8.53 16.45
N GLY A 124 -5.96 7.84 15.76
CA GLY A 124 -5.61 6.45 16.04
C GLY A 124 -5.93 5.45 14.92
N ALA A 125 -6.90 5.70 14.05
CA ALA A 125 -7.09 4.89 12.85
C ALA A 125 -6.01 5.22 11.80
N GLY A 126 -5.67 6.51 11.66
CA GLY A 126 -4.59 6.98 10.80
C GLY A 126 -3.23 6.43 11.21
N GLU A 127 -2.89 6.45 12.50
CA GLU A 127 -1.61 5.96 13.01
C GLU A 127 -1.30 4.52 12.59
N LYS A 128 -2.28 3.61 12.66
CA LYS A 128 -2.09 2.21 12.24
C LYS A 128 -1.83 2.09 10.73
N VAL A 129 -2.52 2.89 9.93
CA VAL A 129 -2.31 2.92 8.48
C VAL A 129 -0.93 3.47 8.15
N VAL A 130 -0.53 4.56 8.79
CA VAL A 130 0.82 5.15 8.64
C VAL A 130 1.90 4.15 9.01
N GLN A 131 1.78 3.48 10.15
CA GLN A 131 2.76 2.48 10.60
C GLN A 131 2.83 1.28 9.66
N ALA A 132 1.69 0.79 9.16
CA ALA A 132 1.66 -0.30 8.18
C ALA A 132 2.38 0.11 6.89
N ARG A 133 2.13 1.32 6.40
CA ARG A 133 2.74 1.86 5.19
C ARG A 133 4.25 2.06 5.32
N ILE A 134 4.70 2.63 6.44
CA ILE A 134 6.13 2.78 6.75
C ILE A 134 6.81 1.40 6.85
N ASN A 135 6.16 0.43 7.49
CA ASN A 135 6.70 -0.93 7.58
C ASN A 135 6.86 -1.57 6.20
N ALA A 136 5.86 -1.44 5.32
CA ALA A 136 5.94 -1.96 3.95
C ALA A 136 7.09 -1.31 3.15
N LEU A 137 7.28 0.01 3.28
CA LEU A 137 8.44 0.71 2.71
C LEU A 137 9.76 0.16 3.22
N VAL A 138 9.88 -0.06 4.53
CA VAL A 138 11.09 -0.58 5.17
C VAL A 138 11.35 -2.03 4.78
N ASP A 139 10.29 -2.85 4.65
CA ASP A 139 10.37 -4.21 4.12
C ASP A 139 10.96 -4.20 2.69
N TYR A 140 10.44 -3.32 1.83
CA TYR A 140 10.98 -3.17 0.48
C TYR A 140 12.45 -2.74 0.49
N ILE A 141 12.83 -1.74 1.29
CA ILE A 141 14.22 -1.27 1.39
C ILE A 141 15.14 -2.40 1.89
N GLU A 142 14.66 -3.28 2.75
CA GLU A 142 15.41 -4.45 3.20
C GLU A 142 15.65 -5.45 2.07
N THR A 143 14.72 -5.61 1.12
CA THR A 143 14.90 -6.51 -0.04
C THR A 143 16.00 -6.06 -1.00
N ILE A 144 16.23 -4.74 -1.11
CA ILE A 144 17.23 -4.17 -2.01
C ILE A 144 18.64 -4.08 -1.41
N GLN A 145 18.88 -4.63 -0.22
CA GLN A 145 20.20 -4.59 0.41
C GLN A 145 21.24 -5.39 -0.37
N GLU A 146 22.39 -4.76 -0.64
CA GLU A 146 23.56 -5.46 -1.18
C GLU A 146 24.21 -6.32 -0.09
N LYS A 147 24.64 -7.54 -0.49
CA LYS A 147 25.33 -8.51 0.38
C LYS A 147 26.82 -8.23 0.46
#